data_fe8c7e1771494ed07569f9918bd63d32
#
_entry.id   fe8c7e1771494ed07569f9918bd63d32
#
_cell.length_a   1.000
_cell.length_b   1.000
_cell.length_c   1.000
_cell.angle_alpha   90.00
_cell.angle_beta   90.00
_cell.angle_gamma   90.00
#
_symmetry.space_group_name_H-M   'P 1'
#
loop_
_entity.id
_entity.type
_entity.pdbx_description
1 polymer ?
#
loop_
_entity_poly.entity_id
_entity_poly.type
_entity_poly.pdbx_seq_one_letter_code
_entity_poly.pdbx_strand_id
1 'polypeptide(L)'
;KHPAKKRQKKKSSLWIIALISVILLILVGVVFLVLPKFRKEAAPEKPETIKEEAAEKSYAAGSRLSEKNFRVYGISGKQKQLLDADTYSVSPAKVPAHGHSVTVEVSSKAYPDIKAEITVLIDRDESVRYKIGRENPDDVEAVLYSNGDLEITGKGSVRNFKSDSAPWKKDSVQRLTWIDPEAEVESMDYWFTGNDEYLET
;
A
#
# COMPACT_ATOMS: atom_id res chain seq x y z
N LYS A 1 86.40 -49.67 -23.65
CA LYS A 1 85.72 -49.01 -22.51
C LYS A 1 84.72 -47.96 -23.04
N HIS A 2 83.46 -48.25 -23.02
CA HIS A 2 82.41 -47.28 -23.39
C HIS A 2 81.89 -46.56 -22.13
N PRO A 3 81.72 -45.24 -22.12
CA PRO A 3 81.11 -44.52 -21.01
C PRO A 3 79.55 -44.59 -21.07
N ALA A 4 78.93 -44.89 -19.93
CA ALA A 4 77.52 -45.00 -19.77
C ALA A 4 76.83 -43.61 -19.87
N LYS A 5 75.82 -43.49 -20.72
CA LYS A 5 74.91 -42.32 -20.83
C LYS A 5 74.02 -42.21 -19.60
N LYS A 6 74.20 -41.17 -18.78
CA LYS A 6 73.28 -40.82 -17.70
C LYS A 6 71.91 -40.38 -18.28
N ARG A 7 70.88 -41.10 -17.95
CA ARG A 7 69.44 -40.70 -18.20
C ARG A 7 69.06 -39.54 -17.29
N GLN A 8 68.92 -38.34 -17.83
CA GLN A 8 68.31 -37.24 -17.16
C GLN A 8 66.82 -37.52 -16.98
N LYS A 9 66.31 -37.51 -15.71
CA LYS A 9 64.93 -37.69 -15.36
C LYS A 9 64.11 -36.43 -15.74
N LYS A 10 63.17 -36.57 -16.67
CA LYS A 10 62.13 -35.58 -16.99
C LYS A 10 61.21 -35.35 -15.77
N LYS A 11 61.62 -34.52 -14.80
CA LYS A 11 60.78 -34.16 -13.64
C LYS A 11 60.07 -32.81 -13.81
N SER A 12 60.28 -32.08 -14.92
CA SER A 12 59.77 -30.71 -15.09
C SER A 12 58.35 -30.60 -15.69
N SER A 13 57.81 -31.65 -16.34
CA SER A 13 56.56 -31.55 -17.06
C SER A 13 55.31 -31.66 -16.16
N LEU A 14 55.37 -32.47 -15.12
CA LEU A 14 54.24 -32.66 -14.19
C LEU A 14 53.97 -31.43 -13.32
N TRP A 15 54.98 -30.70 -12.93
CA TRP A 15 54.86 -29.47 -12.14
C TRP A 15 54.24 -28.33 -12.94
N ILE A 16 54.55 -28.20 -14.20
CA ILE A 16 53.99 -27.19 -15.10
C ILE A 16 52.53 -27.48 -15.35
N ILE A 17 52.13 -28.74 -15.54
CA ILE A 17 50.73 -29.14 -15.72
C ILE A 17 49.92 -28.86 -14.44
N ALA A 18 50.46 -29.16 -13.27
CA ALA A 18 49.82 -28.86 -11.99
C ALA A 18 49.62 -27.33 -11.78
N LEU A 19 50.63 -26.53 -12.13
CA LEU A 19 50.56 -25.07 -12.03
C LEU A 19 49.53 -24.46 -12.98
N ILE A 20 49.44 -24.94 -14.21
CA ILE A 20 48.43 -24.52 -15.20
C ILE A 20 47.03 -24.89 -14.72
N SER A 21 46.83 -26.09 -14.14
CA SER A 21 45.53 -26.51 -13.60
C SER A 21 45.05 -25.63 -12.43
N VAL A 22 45.97 -25.23 -11.53
CA VAL A 22 45.65 -24.34 -10.40
C VAL A 22 45.29 -22.93 -10.92
N ILE A 23 46.02 -22.40 -11.89
CA ILE A 23 45.72 -21.09 -12.50
C ILE A 23 44.35 -21.13 -13.21
N LEU A 24 44.03 -22.22 -13.91
CA LEU A 24 42.75 -22.37 -14.59
C LEU A 24 41.59 -22.44 -13.59
N LEU A 25 41.77 -23.15 -12.46
CA LEU A 25 40.76 -23.19 -11.38
C LEU A 25 40.57 -21.83 -10.72
N ILE A 26 41.62 -21.06 -10.50
CA ILE A 26 41.55 -19.70 -9.97
C ILE A 26 40.84 -18.79 -10.96
N LEU A 27 41.13 -18.86 -12.26
CA LEU A 27 40.45 -18.08 -13.30
C LEU A 27 38.97 -18.43 -13.40
N VAL A 28 38.61 -19.71 -13.34
CA VAL A 28 37.20 -20.14 -13.31
C VAL A 28 36.52 -19.65 -12.04
N GLY A 29 37.17 -19.72 -10.87
CA GLY A 29 36.65 -19.20 -9.61
C GLY A 29 36.44 -17.68 -9.65
N VAL A 30 37.38 -16.92 -10.22
CA VAL A 30 37.23 -15.46 -10.40
C VAL A 30 36.11 -15.13 -11.37
N VAL A 31 35.98 -15.87 -12.47
CA VAL A 31 34.89 -15.72 -13.42
C VAL A 31 33.55 -15.98 -12.74
N PHE A 32 33.41 -17.03 -11.91
CA PHE A 32 32.16 -17.32 -11.16
C PHE A 32 31.87 -16.29 -10.06
N LEU A 33 32.90 -15.67 -9.47
CA LEU A 33 32.72 -14.63 -8.44
C LEU A 33 32.43 -13.22 -9.02
N VAL A 34 32.93 -12.97 -10.24
CA VAL A 34 32.85 -11.64 -10.86
C VAL A 34 31.69 -11.52 -11.85
N LEU A 35 31.34 -12.60 -12.56
CA LEU A 35 30.23 -12.61 -13.51
C LEU A 35 28.85 -12.18 -12.90
N PRO A 36 28.51 -12.56 -11.66
CA PRO A 36 27.26 -12.04 -11.06
C PRO A 36 27.29 -10.52 -10.84
N LYS A 37 28.50 -9.92 -10.62
CA LYS A 37 28.62 -8.46 -10.45
C LYS A 37 28.57 -7.69 -11.76
N PHE A 38 28.77 -8.35 -12.90
CA PHE A 38 28.66 -7.77 -14.23
C PHE A 38 27.38 -8.20 -14.97
N ARG A 39 26.50 -8.98 -14.33
CA ARG A 39 25.12 -8.99 -14.80
C ARG A 39 24.63 -7.56 -14.63
N LYS A 40 24.66 -6.76 -15.70
CA LYS A 40 23.83 -5.58 -15.82
C LYS A 40 22.46 -6.06 -15.40
N GLU A 41 21.96 -5.61 -14.26
CA GLU A 41 20.53 -5.69 -14.00
C GLU A 41 19.88 -5.19 -15.30
N ALA A 42 19.24 -6.12 -15.99
CA ALA A 42 18.44 -5.73 -17.15
C ALA A 42 17.54 -4.64 -16.61
N ALA A 43 17.56 -3.47 -17.25
CA ALA A 43 16.70 -2.38 -16.86
C ALA A 43 15.30 -2.98 -16.66
N PRO A 44 14.62 -2.73 -15.53
CA PRO A 44 13.35 -3.36 -15.22
C PRO A 44 12.45 -3.21 -16.44
N GLU A 45 11.98 -4.35 -16.96
CA GLU A 45 11.13 -4.38 -18.14
C GLU A 45 9.92 -3.52 -17.83
N LYS A 46 9.55 -2.60 -18.75
CA LYS A 46 8.43 -1.70 -18.55
C LYS A 46 7.18 -2.53 -18.25
N PRO A 47 6.55 -2.43 -17.08
CA PRO A 47 5.32 -3.14 -16.81
C PRO A 47 4.20 -2.60 -17.72
N GLU A 48 3.28 -3.44 -18.13
CA GLU A 48 2.08 -3.02 -18.88
C GLU A 48 1.11 -2.28 -17.95
N THR A 49 1.05 -2.72 -16.70
CA THR A 49 0.25 -2.11 -15.63
C THR A 49 0.87 -2.42 -14.27
N ILE A 50 0.37 -1.76 -13.24
CA ILE A 50 0.69 -2.07 -11.84
C ILE A 50 -0.57 -2.51 -11.11
N LYS A 51 -0.37 -3.35 -10.08
CA LYS A 51 -1.39 -3.73 -9.11
C LYS A 51 -0.85 -3.47 -7.72
N GLU A 52 -1.65 -2.83 -6.91
CA GLU A 52 -1.33 -2.46 -5.54
C GLU A 52 -2.14 -3.28 -4.53
N GLU A 53 -1.56 -3.45 -3.33
CA GLU A 53 -2.20 -4.04 -2.16
C GLU A 53 -1.78 -3.19 -0.96
N ALA A 54 -2.71 -2.63 -0.21
CA ALA A 54 -2.41 -1.95 1.04
C ALA A 54 -1.96 -2.96 2.11
N ALA A 55 -0.99 -2.59 2.93
CA ALA A 55 -0.54 -3.41 4.05
C ALA A 55 -1.62 -3.52 5.14
N GLU A 56 -2.38 -2.45 5.34
CA GLU A 56 -3.48 -2.34 6.30
C GLU A 56 -4.77 -1.94 5.58
N LYS A 57 -5.91 -2.30 6.15
CA LYS A 57 -7.23 -1.90 5.63
C LYS A 57 -7.57 -0.44 5.94
N SER A 58 -7.03 0.08 7.03
CA SER A 58 -7.23 1.45 7.51
C SER A 58 -5.93 2.08 7.98
N TYR A 59 -5.87 3.39 7.93
CA TYR A 59 -4.75 4.19 8.41
C TYR A 59 -5.27 5.34 9.27
N ALA A 60 -4.56 5.65 10.36
CA ALA A 60 -4.96 6.69 11.29
C ALA A 60 -5.08 8.06 10.59
N ALA A 61 -6.14 8.80 10.88
CA ALA A 61 -6.36 10.15 10.40
C ALA A 61 -5.13 11.03 10.65
N GLY A 62 -4.72 11.79 9.64
CA GLY A 62 -3.53 12.64 9.72
C GLY A 62 -2.18 11.92 9.69
N SER A 63 -2.13 10.59 9.64
CA SER A 63 -0.89 9.83 9.53
C SER A 63 -0.23 10.00 8.16
N ARG A 64 1.08 9.73 8.10
CA ARG A 64 1.83 9.79 6.85
C ARG A 64 1.66 8.49 6.07
N LEU A 65 1.33 8.61 4.79
CA LEU A 65 1.39 7.54 3.82
C LEU A 65 2.75 7.56 3.09
N SER A 66 3.29 6.39 2.85
CA SER A 66 4.54 6.21 2.13
C SER A 66 4.50 4.91 1.34
N GLU A 67 5.47 4.70 0.50
CA GLU A 67 5.63 3.51 -0.32
C GLU A 67 5.64 2.22 0.53
N LYS A 68 6.11 2.28 1.78
CA LYS A 68 6.17 1.13 2.71
C LYS A 68 4.79 0.64 3.16
N ASN A 69 3.75 1.45 3.01
CA ASN A 69 2.37 1.09 3.34
C ASN A 69 1.70 0.24 2.27
N PHE A 70 2.36 0.04 1.12
CA PHE A 70 1.78 -0.65 -0.03
C PHE A 70 2.72 -1.73 -0.57
N ARG A 71 2.14 -2.80 -1.09
CA ARG A 71 2.82 -3.78 -1.93
C ARG A 71 2.39 -3.52 -3.35
N VAL A 72 3.33 -3.19 -4.21
CA VAL A 72 3.06 -2.85 -5.60
C VAL A 72 3.70 -3.89 -6.51
N TYR A 73 2.93 -4.36 -7.46
CA TYR A 73 3.39 -5.38 -8.40
C TYR A 73 3.33 -4.84 -9.81
N GLY A 74 4.41 -4.96 -10.55
CA GLY A 74 4.43 -4.78 -12.00
C GLY A 74 3.84 -6.01 -12.67
N ILE A 75 2.95 -5.80 -13.64
CA ILE A 75 2.32 -6.85 -14.44
C ILE A 75 2.78 -6.69 -15.90
N SER A 76 3.30 -7.77 -16.46
CA SER A 76 3.67 -7.87 -17.88
C SER A 76 3.17 -9.21 -18.41
N GLY A 77 2.10 -9.19 -19.20
CA GLY A 77 1.40 -10.39 -19.64
C GLY A 77 0.92 -11.25 -18.45
N LYS A 78 1.51 -12.45 -18.28
CA LYS A 78 1.21 -13.36 -17.17
C LYS A 78 2.19 -13.25 -16.01
N GLN A 79 3.20 -12.42 -16.11
CA GLN A 79 4.21 -12.25 -15.06
C GLN A 79 3.76 -11.18 -14.07
N LYS A 80 3.92 -11.47 -12.77
CA LYS A 80 3.66 -10.56 -11.66
C LYS A 80 4.96 -10.44 -10.86
N GLN A 81 5.54 -9.26 -10.76
CA GLN A 81 6.78 -8.99 -10.04
C GLN A 81 6.56 -7.92 -8.98
N LEU A 82 6.97 -8.20 -7.73
CA LEU A 82 6.97 -7.20 -6.67
C LEU A 82 7.98 -6.10 -7.02
N LEU A 83 7.54 -4.85 -6.94
CA LEU A 83 8.38 -3.68 -7.20
C LEU A 83 9.01 -3.18 -5.89
N ASP A 84 10.24 -2.69 -5.99
CA ASP A 84 10.91 -2.06 -4.86
C ASP A 84 10.27 -0.69 -4.54
N ALA A 85 10.19 -0.36 -3.25
CA ALA A 85 9.50 0.84 -2.77
C ALA A 85 10.07 2.17 -3.32
N ASP A 86 11.31 2.19 -3.79
CA ASP A 86 11.94 3.35 -4.41
C ASP A 86 11.56 3.55 -5.89
N THR A 87 10.90 2.56 -6.52
CA THR A 87 10.51 2.60 -7.94
C THR A 87 9.14 3.22 -8.21
N TYR A 88 8.35 3.47 -7.18
CA TYR A 88 7.03 4.09 -7.29
C TYR A 88 6.84 5.22 -6.28
N SER A 89 5.80 6.00 -6.44
CA SER A 89 5.37 7.07 -5.53
C SER A 89 3.92 6.87 -5.13
N VAL A 90 3.55 7.46 -4.00
CA VAL A 90 2.23 7.36 -3.38
C VAL A 90 1.66 8.76 -3.16
N SER A 91 0.40 8.99 -3.51
CA SER A 91 -0.32 10.24 -3.32
C SER A 91 -1.76 9.97 -2.87
N PRO A 92 -2.28 10.68 -1.86
CA PRO A 92 -1.62 11.73 -1.07
C PRO A 92 -0.55 11.17 -0.11
N ALA A 93 0.40 12.00 0.28
CA ALA A 93 1.45 11.63 1.24
C ALA A 93 0.96 11.61 2.70
N LYS A 94 -0.31 11.97 2.95
CA LYS A 94 -0.91 12.06 4.27
C LYS A 94 -2.39 11.66 4.20
N VAL A 95 -2.83 10.87 5.16
CA VAL A 95 -4.23 10.55 5.36
C VAL A 95 -4.99 11.82 5.75
N PRO A 96 -6.13 12.14 5.12
CA PRO A 96 -6.97 13.25 5.55
C PRO A 96 -7.35 13.15 7.03
N ALA A 97 -7.58 14.30 7.66
CA ALA A 97 -8.07 14.34 9.04
C ALA A 97 -9.55 13.97 9.16
N HIS A 98 -10.27 14.06 8.06
CA HIS A 98 -11.72 13.85 7.96
C HIS A 98 -12.04 12.91 6.80
N GLY A 99 -13.23 12.34 6.82
CA GLY A 99 -13.73 11.45 5.78
C GLY A 99 -13.73 9.99 6.19
N HIS A 100 -14.47 9.18 5.45
CA HIS A 100 -14.57 7.73 5.65
C HIS A 100 -13.38 6.98 5.08
N SER A 101 -12.96 7.37 3.91
CA SER A 101 -11.88 6.72 3.17
C SER A 101 -11.06 7.73 2.37
N VAL A 102 -9.93 7.29 1.89
CA VAL A 102 -9.07 8.03 0.98
C VAL A 102 -8.65 7.14 -0.18
N THR A 103 -8.76 7.66 -1.39
CA THR A 103 -8.18 7.02 -2.58
C THR A 103 -6.72 7.40 -2.68
N VAL A 104 -5.88 6.38 -2.77
CA VAL A 104 -4.43 6.51 -2.87
C VAL A 104 -4.02 6.11 -4.27
N GLU A 105 -3.42 7.06 -5.00
CA GLU A 105 -2.78 6.80 -6.29
C GLU A 105 -1.37 6.27 -6.04
N VAL A 106 -1.03 5.19 -6.72
CA VAL A 106 0.33 4.65 -6.80
C VAL A 106 0.79 4.79 -8.24
N SER A 107 1.92 5.44 -8.47
CA SER A 107 2.44 5.68 -9.82
C SER A 107 3.91 5.28 -9.95
N SER A 108 4.26 4.68 -11.09
CA SER A 108 5.65 4.31 -11.40
C SER A 108 6.50 5.56 -11.60
N LYS A 109 7.66 5.67 -10.92
CA LYS A 109 8.59 6.78 -11.11
C LYS A 109 9.26 6.76 -12.49
N ALA A 110 9.52 5.57 -13.02
CA ALA A 110 10.11 5.42 -14.35
C ALA A 110 9.09 5.61 -15.50
N TYR A 111 7.81 5.30 -15.22
CA TYR A 111 6.73 5.34 -16.20
C TYR A 111 5.49 6.00 -15.59
N PRO A 112 5.43 7.34 -15.49
CA PRO A 112 4.37 8.05 -14.75
C PRO A 112 2.95 7.83 -15.28
N ASP A 113 2.81 7.39 -16.52
CA ASP A 113 1.52 7.02 -17.11
C ASP A 113 0.98 5.68 -16.58
N ILE A 114 1.82 4.88 -15.91
CA ILE A 114 1.42 3.61 -15.30
C ILE A 114 1.07 3.89 -13.85
N LYS A 115 -0.23 3.87 -13.58
CA LYS A 115 -0.83 4.19 -12.28
C LYS A 115 -1.84 3.13 -11.86
N ALA A 116 -2.08 3.06 -10.57
CA ALA A 116 -3.18 2.31 -9.98
C ALA A 116 -3.74 3.07 -8.76
N GLU A 117 -4.97 2.78 -8.38
CA GLU A 117 -5.67 3.44 -7.28
C GLU A 117 -6.21 2.42 -6.31
N ILE A 118 -5.97 2.62 -5.03
CA ILE A 118 -6.53 1.82 -3.96
C ILE A 118 -7.24 2.72 -2.95
N THR A 119 -8.43 2.31 -2.53
CA THR A 119 -9.16 3.01 -1.47
C THR A 119 -8.87 2.32 -0.14
N VAL A 120 -8.45 3.10 0.85
CA VAL A 120 -8.21 2.65 2.23
C VAL A 120 -9.09 3.45 3.19
N LEU A 121 -9.51 2.82 4.29
CA LEU A 121 -10.33 3.47 5.29
C LEU A 121 -9.50 4.42 6.15
N ILE A 122 -10.14 5.47 6.66
CA ILE A 122 -9.56 6.40 7.62
C ILE A 122 -9.95 5.96 9.02
N ASP A 123 -8.96 5.58 9.82
CA ASP A 123 -9.13 5.21 11.22
C ASP A 123 -9.17 6.46 12.09
N ARG A 124 -10.24 6.62 12.86
CA ARG A 124 -10.52 7.77 13.73
C ARG A 124 -11.03 7.28 15.07
N ASP A 125 -10.74 8.03 16.12
CA ASP A 125 -11.21 7.74 17.45
C ASP A 125 -12.73 7.95 17.54
N GLU A 126 -13.50 6.88 17.79
CA GLU A 126 -14.94 6.96 18.05
C GLU A 126 -15.16 7.67 19.39
N SER A 127 -16.09 8.64 19.37
CA SER A 127 -16.52 9.33 20.57
C SER A 127 -17.77 8.67 21.15
N VAL A 128 -18.79 8.46 20.31
CA VAL A 128 -20.04 7.86 20.77
C VAL A 128 -20.81 7.23 19.60
N ARG A 129 -21.59 6.19 19.88
CA ARG A 129 -22.55 5.56 18.96
C ARG A 129 -23.96 5.77 19.43
N TYR A 130 -24.85 6.06 18.49
CA TYR A 130 -26.27 6.25 18.72
C TYR A 130 -27.05 5.26 17.85
N LYS A 131 -28.00 4.56 18.46
CA LYS A 131 -28.92 3.68 17.77
C LYS A 131 -30.07 4.51 17.18
N ILE A 132 -30.19 4.55 15.87
CA ILE A 132 -31.10 5.47 15.15
C ILE A 132 -32.04 4.79 14.16
N GLY A 133 -32.04 3.46 14.10
CA GLY A 133 -33.00 2.73 13.29
C GLY A 133 -34.45 3.08 13.65
N ARG A 134 -35.34 3.11 12.65
CA ARG A 134 -36.76 3.50 12.82
C ARG A 134 -37.57 2.41 13.48
N GLU A 135 -37.53 1.20 12.92
CA GLU A 135 -38.35 0.07 13.41
C GLU A 135 -37.59 -0.69 14.50
N ASN A 136 -36.34 -1.00 14.26
CA ASN A 136 -35.44 -1.55 15.26
C ASN A 136 -34.23 -0.60 15.41
N PRO A 137 -34.04 -0.01 16.60
CA PRO A 137 -32.96 0.94 16.83
C PRO A 137 -31.56 0.39 16.51
N ASP A 138 -31.37 -0.93 16.61
CA ASP A 138 -30.08 -1.60 16.39
C ASP A 138 -29.72 -1.79 14.91
N ASP A 139 -30.64 -1.59 13.98
CA ASP A 139 -30.42 -1.81 12.55
C ASP A 139 -29.54 -0.72 11.94
N VAL A 140 -29.62 0.51 12.46
CA VAL A 140 -28.83 1.65 11.96
C VAL A 140 -28.23 2.42 13.13
N GLU A 141 -26.97 2.73 13.01
CA GLU A 141 -26.18 3.50 14.00
C GLU A 141 -25.64 4.79 13.40
N ALA A 142 -25.62 5.85 14.21
CA ALA A 142 -24.84 7.04 13.94
C ALA A 142 -23.57 7.02 14.80
N VAL A 143 -22.42 7.04 14.18
CA VAL A 143 -21.11 7.01 14.82
C VAL A 143 -20.52 8.41 14.77
N LEU A 144 -20.35 9.03 15.93
CA LEU A 144 -19.68 10.32 16.06
C LEU A 144 -18.22 10.10 16.46
N TYR A 145 -17.33 10.67 15.70
CA TYR A 145 -15.88 10.62 15.94
C TYR A 145 -15.40 11.86 16.71
N SER A 146 -14.26 11.74 17.37
CA SER A 146 -13.66 12.81 18.19
C SER A 146 -13.29 14.07 17.39
N ASN A 147 -13.09 13.95 16.08
CA ASN A 147 -12.82 15.04 15.14
C ASN A 147 -14.09 15.73 14.62
N GLY A 148 -15.27 15.36 15.11
CA GLY A 148 -16.56 15.92 14.71
C GLY A 148 -17.18 15.30 13.45
N ASP A 149 -16.57 14.27 12.88
CA ASP A 149 -17.17 13.52 11.78
C ASP A 149 -18.32 12.66 12.28
N LEU A 150 -19.43 12.61 11.53
CA LEU A 150 -20.56 11.74 11.75
C LEU A 150 -20.67 10.75 10.59
N GLU A 151 -20.88 9.48 10.89
CA GLU A 151 -21.18 8.44 9.91
C GLU A 151 -22.46 7.73 10.26
N ILE A 152 -23.23 7.35 9.24
CA ILE A 152 -24.42 6.51 9.40
C ILE A 152 -24.07 5.13 8.86
N THR A 153 -24.19 4.11 9.69
CA THR A 153 -23.82 2.73 9.36
C THR A 153 -24.99 1.79 9.64
N GLY A 154 -25.10 0.71 8.90
CA GLY A 154 -26.13 -0.31 9.10
C GLY A 154 -27.09 -0.39 7.93
N LYS A 155 -28.22 -1.10 8.16
CA LYS A 155 -29.18 -1.41 7.12
C LYS A 155 -30.60 -1.14 7.59
N GLY A 156 -31.39 -0.44 6.76
CA GLY A 156 -32.78 -0.12 7.01
C GLY A 156 -33.02 1.36 7.21
N SER A 157 -34.29 1.69 7.59
CA SER A 157 -34.72 3.07 7.65
C SER A 157 -34.25 3.80 8.91
N VAL A 158 -33.69 4.98 8.74
CA VAL A 158 -33.34 5.89 9.83
C VAL A 158 -34.62 6.58 10.35
N ARG A 159 -34.74 6.73 11.68
CA ARG A 159 -35.84 7.48 12.26
C ARG A 159 -35.75 8.97 11.90
N ASN A 160 -36.91 9.58 11.62
CA ASN A 160 -36.97 11.01 11.43
C ASN A 160 -36.93 11.71 12.79
N PHE A 161 -36.04 12.68 12.93
CA PHE A 161 -35.91 13.49 14.12
C PHE A 161 -36.88 14.68 14.04
N LYS A 162 -37.32 15.15 15.21
CA LYS A 162 -38.06 16.42 15.35
C LYS A 162 -37.06 17.46 15.91
N SER A 163 -37.48 18.70 15.99
CA SER A 163 -36.67 19.75 16.60
C SER A 163 -36.03 19.26 17.90
N ASP A 164 -34.72 19.39 17.98
CA ASP A 164 -33.88 19.06 19.15
C ASP A 164 -33.92 17.59 19.64
N SER A 165 -34.40 16.65 18.79
CA SER A 165 -34.47 15.23 19.15
C SER A 165 -33.37 14.36 18.56
N ALA A 166 -32.44 14.91 17.76
CA ALA A 166 -31.25 14.18 17.34
C ALA A 166 -30.41 13.80 18.58
N PRO A 167 -29.93 12.55 18.67
CA PRO A 167 -29.30 12.09 19.90
C PRO A 167 -27.89 12.69 20.15
N TRP A 168 -27.27 13.26 19.14
CA TRP A 168 -25.98 13.95 19.25
C TRP A 168 -26.17 15.42 19.58
N LYS A 169 -25.16 15.98 20.25
CA LYS A 169 -25.10 17.44 20.46
C LYS A 169 -24.71 18.10 19.15
N LYS A 170 -25.46 19.12 18.76
CA LYS A 170 -25.26 19.84 17.50
C LYS A 170 -23.84 20.39 17.34
N ASP A 171 -23.26 20.93 18.43
CA ASP A 171 -21.91 21.50 18.42
C ASP A 171 -20.79 20.44 18.30
N SER A 172 -21.14 19.16 18.44
CA SER A 172 -20.18 18.06 18.35
C SER A 172 -20.05 17.51 16.94
N VAL A 173 -21.01 17.78 16.06
CA VAL A 173 -21.00 17.31 14.67
C VAL A 173 -20.54 18.45 13.77
N GLN A 174 -19.43 18.24 13.08
CA GLN A 174 -18.88 19.20 12.12
C GLN A 174 -19.18 18.79 10.68
N ARG A 175 -19.24 17.50 10.41
CA ARG A 175 -19.40 16.94 9.05
C ARG A 175 -20.17 15.64 9.09
N LEU A 176 -21.01 15.41 8.07
CA LEU A 176 -21.50 14.09 7.73
C LEU A 176 -20.58 13.52 6.64
N THR A 177 -19.81 12.49 6.97
CA THR A 177 -18.75 11.99 6.08
C THR A 177 -19.10 10.70 5.37
N TRP A 178 -20.13 9.98 5.86
CA TRP A 178 -20.54 8.73 5.26
C TRP A 178 -21.98 8.38 5.61
N ILE A 179 -22.73 7.87 4.63
CA ILE A 179 -24.00 7.18 4.84
C ILE A 179 -23.85 5.82 4.14
N ASP A 180 -24.07 4.74 4.90
CA ASP A 180 -24.10 3.39 4.34
C ASP A 180 -25.15 3.32 3.22
N PRO A 181 -24.80 2.79 2.02
CA PRO A 181 -25.76 2.62 0.93
C PRO A 181 -27.00 1.78 1.28
N GLU A 182 -26.93 0.93 2.32
CA GLU A 182 -28.07 0.15 2.81
C GLU A 182 -28.89 0.87 3.89
N ALA A 183 -28.46 2.06 4.34
CA ALA A 183 -29.22 2.91 5.25
C ALA A 183 -30.13 3.86 4.47
N GLU A 184 -31.43 3.80 4.77
CA GLU A 184 -32.43 4.62 4.12
C GLU A 184 -32.74 5.89 4.94
N VAL A 185 -32.20 7.02 4.50
CA VAL A 185 -32.40 8.33 5.12
C VAL A 185 -33.46 9.09 4.34
N GLU A 186 -34.66 9.21 4.89
CA GLU A 186 -35.77 9.95 4.25
C GLU A 186 -35.62 11.47 4.40
N SER A 187 -35.14 11.93 5.56
CA SER A 187 -34.96 13.36 5.85
C SER A 187 -33.79 13.54 6.82
N MET A 188 -33.01 14.57 6.58
CA MET A 188 -31.95 15.06 7.49
C MET A 188 -32.40 16.31 8.25
N ASP A 189 -33.69 16.64 8.22
CA ASP A 189 -34.26 17.75 9.00
C ASP A 189 -33.92 17.58 10.48
N TYR A 190 -33.52 18.66 11.10
CA TYR A 190 -33.13 18.71 12.52
C TYR A 190 -31.88 17.91 12.91
N TRP A 191 -31.13 17.36 11.95
CA TRP A 191 -29.85 16.70 12.25
C TRP A 191 -28.78 17.72 12.69
N PHE A 192 -28.81 18.90 12.06
CA PHE A 192 -27.77 19.92 12.19
C PHE A 192 -28.35 21.34 12.46
N THR A 193 -29.51 21.44 13.10
CA THR A 193 -30.17 22.73 13.28
C THR A 193 -29.28 23.75 13.99
N GLY A 194 -29.01 24.86 13.32
CA GLY A 194 -28.35 26.05 13.85
C GLY A 194 -27.17 26.58 13.02
N ASN A 195 -26.59 25.78 12.13
CA ASN A 195 -25.52 26.24 11.25
C ASN A 195 -25.66 25.61 9.88
N ASP A 196 -26.47 26.22 9.01
CA ASP A 196 -26.58 25.85 7.59
C ASP A 196 -25.29 26.13 6.80
N GLU A 197 -24.26 26.70 7.46
CA GLU A 197 -22.99 27.08 6.83
C GLU A 197 -21.95 25.95 6.68
N TYR A 198 -22.19 24.75 7.27
CA TYR A 198 -21.16 23.69 7.33
C TYR A 198 -21.49 22.40 6.58
N LEU A 199 -22.52 22.40 5.75
CA LEU A 199 -22.75 21.25 4.84
C LEU A 199 -21.93 21.47 3.55
N GLU A 200 -20.63 21.26 3.62
CA GLU A 200 -19.83 21.04 2.42
C GLU A 200 -20.14 19.62 1.88
N THR A 201 -20.85 19.60 0.75
CA THR A 201 -21.12 18.39 -0.06
C THR A 201 -19.89 17.97 -0.86
#